data_b47b47a8a63ca5737d7413af2f3adeda
#
_entry.id   b47b47a8a63ca5737d7413af2f3adeda
#
_cell.length_a   1.000
_cell.length_b   1.000
_cell.length_c   1.000
_cell.angle_alpha   90.00
_cell.angle_beta   90.00
_cell.angle_gamma   90.00
#
_symmetry.space_group_name_H-M   'P 1'
#
loop_
_entity.id
_entity.type
_entity.pdbx_description
1 polymer ?
#
loop_
_entity_poly.entity_id
_entity_poly.type
_entity_poly.pdbx_seq_one_letter_code
_entity_poly.pdbx_strand_id
1 'polypeptide(L)'
;MYQAKSAGTAAVAVYSPAMSSRLRKYVQLESRLRRAVHDQALSFELQPKFRLTDQRLIGAEVLARWNDDELGCVTPSEFIAVAEESSLIIELGEWVMRAACHQLRAWRDADIGLPLAITVSGKELLHGDPGRILEHEARAAGIPASLIEIEITESLLMRESAGVRNALDRLRALGCIIALDDFGTGYSSLAYITRFPPDKIKIDKAFIQNVDQSVADSAIAAAILSLGKSLRLNVTAEGIERKSQLEWLRDHGCHEGQGFYLSRPMSSLRLVEQFLKSDGPRLIARSTGS
;
A
#
# COMPACT_ATOMS: atom_id res chain seq x y z
N MET A 1 24.54 -13.65 -16.50
CA MET A 1 25.27 -13.00 -15.39
C MET A 1 24.34 -12.52 -14.28
N TYR A 2 23.16 -11.97 -14.58
CA TYR A 2 22.22 -11.42 -13.59
C TYR A 2 21.59 -12.47 -12.63
N GLN A 3 21.20 -13.64 -13.12
CA GLN A 3 20.64 -14.71 -12.26
C GLN A 3 21.66 -15.37 -11.30
N ALA A 4 22.96 -15.27 -11.58
CA ALA A 4 23.98 -15.79 -10.69
C ALA A 4 24.24 -14.90 -9.47
N LYS A 5 23.88 -13.60 -9.53
CA LYS A 5 24.05 -12.66 -8.42
C LYS A 5 22.95 -12.76 -7.36
N SER A 6 21.75 -13.20 -7.73
CA SER A 6 20.63 -13.35 -6.79
C SER A 6 20.66 -14.66 -5.99
N ALA A 7 21.48 -15.64 -6.38
CA ALA A 7 21.53 -16.96 -5.73
C ALA A 7 22.58 -17.11 -4.63
N GLY A 8 23.36 -16.07 -4.28
CA GLY A 8 24.26 -16.06 -3.11
C GLY A 8 25.43 -17.09 -3.13
N THR A 9 25.55 -17.89 -4.16
CA THR A 9 26.61 -18.87 -4.39
C THR A 9 27.12 -18.74 -5.82
N ALA A 10 28.36 -19.05 -6.11
CA ALA A 10 28.96 -18.99 -7.44
C ALA A 10 28.25 -19.95 -8.43
N ALA A 11 27.05 -19.61 -8.83
CA ALA A 11 26.27 -20.38 -9.78
C ALA A 11 26.59 -19.88 -11.20
N VAL A 12 27.11 -20.79 -12.02
CA VAL A 12 27.29 -20.58 -13.47
C VAL A 12 25.90 -20.73 -14.12
N ALA A 13 25.30 -19.61 -14.55
CA ALA A 13 24.05 -19.67 -15.32
C ALA A 13 24.39 -20.00 -16.79
N VAL A 14 23.96 -21.17 -17.26
CA VAL A 14 24.07 -21.54 -18.67
C VAL A 14 23.04 -20.73 -19.47
N TYR A 15 23.51 -20.10 -20.54
CA TYR A 15 22.66 -19.35 -21.46
C TYR A 15 21.56 -20.25 -22.03
N SER A 16 20.31 -19.78 -21.95
CA SER A 16 19.16 -20.44 -22.58
C SER A 16 18.36 -19.45 -23.43
N PRO A 17 17.69 -19.91 -24.51
CA PRO A 17 16.77 -19.06 -25.31
C PRO A 17 15.66 -18.41 -24.44
N ALA A 18 15.22 -19.09 -23.40
CA ALA A 18 14.23 -18.57 -22.45
C ALA A 18 14.78 -17.35 -21.65
N MET A 19 16.07 -17.32 -21.33
CA MET A 19 16.71 -16.18 -20.68
C MET A 19 16.72 -14.94 -21.60
N SER A 20 17.01 -15.15 -22.88
CA SER A 20 16.95 -14.05 -23.86
C SER A 20 15.54 -13.51 -24.07
N SER A 21 14.54 -14.38 -24.04
CA SER A 21 13.14 -13.97 -24.16
C SER A 21 12.71 -13.14 -22.95
N ARG A 22 13.06 -13.59 -21.73
CA ARG A 22 12.78 -12.84 -20.49
C ARG A 22 13.48 -11.48 -20.47
N LEU A 23 14.75 -11.44 -20.88
CA LEU A 23 15.49 -10.17 -20.94
C LEU A 23 14.88 -9.20 -21.95
N ARG A 24 14.47 -9.68 -23.14
CA ARG A 24 13.78 -8.84 -24.13
C ARG A 24 12.46 -8.31 -23.59
N LYS A 25 11.64 -9.17 -22.97
CA LYS A 25 10.38 -8.76 -22.32
C LYS A 25 10.64 -7.70 -21.25
N TYR A 26 11.66 -7.90 -20.41
CA TYR A 26 12.04 -6.95 -19.37
C TYR A 26 12.44 -5.58 -19.97
N VAL A 27 13.34 -5.54 -20.94
CA VAL A 27 13.79 -4.30 -21.59
C VAL A 27 12.62 -3.57 -22.29
N GLN A 28 11.74 -4.33 -22.92
CA GLN A 28 10.53 -3.77 -23.54
C GLN A 28 9.62 -3.15 -22.47
N LEU A 29 9.31 -3.88 -21.40
CA LEU A 29 8.49 -3.39 -20.30
C LEU A 29 9.09 -2.13 -19.65
N GLU A 30 10.40 -2.14 -19.37
CA GLU A 30 11.10 -0.99 -18.78
C GLU A 30 11.00 0.26 -19.67
N SER A 31 11.31 0.12 -20.95
CA SER A 31 11.26 1.24 -21.88
C SER A 31 9.86 1.83 -22.02
N ARG A 32 8.85 0.98 -22.08
CA ARG A 32 7.44 1.41 -22.20
C ARG A 32 6.91 1.99 -20.89
N LEU A 33 7.25 1.39 -19.75
CA LEU A 33 6.89 1.93 -18.44
C LEU A 33 7.49 3.31 -18.21
N ARG A 34 8.76 3.52 -18.56
CA ARG A 34 9.44 4.82 -18.50
C ARG A 34 8.68 5.88 -19.27
N ARG A 35 8.25 5.53 -20.50
CA ARG A 35 7.42 6.43 -21.32
C ARG A 35 6.07 6.70 -20.66
N ALA A 36 5.38 5.64 -20.18
CA ALA A 36 4.07 5.78 -19.56
C ALA A 36 4.11 6.67 -18.31
N VAL A 37 5.16 6.57 -17.48
CA VAL A 37 5.37 7.45 -16.32
C VAL A 37 5.60 8.89 -16.76
N HIS A 38 6.50 9.09 -17.74
CA HIS A 38 6.82 10.42 -18.26
C HIS A 38 5.61 11.11 -18.89
N ASP A 39 4.85 10.38 -19.73
CA ASP A 39 3.70 10.88 -20.48
C ASP A 39 2.40 10.91 -19.64
N GLN A 40 2.49 10.54 -18.34
CA GLN A 40 1.37 10.46 -17.42
C GLN A 40 0.23 9.55 -17.94
N ALA A 41 0.59 8.48 -18.63
CA ALA A 41 -0.34 7.53 -19.24
C ALA A 41 -0.78 6.40 -18.26
N LEU A 42 -0.38 6.50 -17.00
CA LEU A 42 -0.83 5.61 -15.95
C LEU A 42 -2.19 6.05 -15.41
N SER A 43 -2.91 5.12 -14.83
CA SER A 43 -4.14 5.36 -14.10
C SER A 43 -4.08 4.68 -12.72
N PHE A 44 -5.10 4.86 -11.91
CA PHE A 44 -5.22 4.14 -10.64
C PHE A 44 -6.67 3.74 -10.38
N GLU A 45 -6.82 2.72 -9.58
CA GLU A 45 -8.07 2.34 -8.95
C GLU A 45 -7.93 2.46 -7.43
N LEU A 46 -9.04 2.53 -6.75
CA LEU A 46 -9.14 2.63 -5.32
C LEU A 46 -9.72 1.35 -4.74
N GLN A 47 -8.97 0.69 -3.84
CA GLN A 47 -9.45 -0.44 -3.07
C GLN A 47 -10.05 0.06 -1.77
N PRO A 48 -11.39 -0.03 -1.59
CA PRO A 48 -12.05 0.46 -0.38
C PRO A 48 -11.59 -0.28 0.88
N LYS A 49 -11.36 0.49 1.97
CA LYS A 49 -11.08 0.01 3.32
C LYS A 49 -12.29 0.25 4.21
N PHE A 50 -12.67 -0.75 4.99
CA PHE A 50 -13.87 -0.70 5.82
C PHE A 50 -13.54 -0.93 7.29
N ARG A 51 -14.25 -0.23 8.16
CA ARG A 51 -14.33 -0.59 9.57
C ARG A 51 -15.17 -1.86 9.68
N LEU A 52 -14.64 -2.90 10.33
CA LEU A 52 -15.29 -4.21 10.34
C LEU A 52 -16.51 -4.28 11.25
N THR A 53 -16.60 -3.43 12.28
CA THR A 53 -17.72 -3.43 13.24
C THR A 53 -19.05 -3.01 12.62
N ASP A 54 -19.03 -2.00 11.75
CA ASP A 54 -20.24 -1.40 11.13
C ASP A 54 -20.18 -1.36 9.59
N GLN A 55 -19.11 -1.93 9.01
CA GLN A 55 -18.83 -2.00 7.56
C GLN A 55 -18.88 -0.62 6.88
N ARG A 56 -18.52 0.44 7.60
CA ARG A 56 -18.43 1.78 7.03
C ARG A 56 -17.11 1.94 6.28
N LEU A 57 -17.19 2.62 5.14
CA LEU A 57 -16.01 3.06 4.40
C LEU A 57 -15.20 4.04 5.25
N ILE A 58 -13.91 3.77 5.44
CA ILE A 58 -13.00 4.57 6.27
C ILE A 58 -11.77 5.07 5.53
N GLY A 59 -11.54 4.61 4.33
CA GLY A 59 -10.41 4.98 3.49
C GLY A 59 -10.39 4.16 2.20
N ALA A 60 -9.37 4.37 1.39
CA ALA A 60 -9.09 3.52 0.25
C ALA A 60 -7.59 3.45 -0.03
N GLU A 61 -7.14 2.35 -0.59
CA GLU A 61 -5.76 2.17 -1.07
C GLU A 61 -5.66 2.53 -2.55
N VAL A 62 -4.63 3.29 -2.92
CA VAL A 62 -4.34 3.69 -4.30
C VAL A 62 -3.58 2.58 -4.99
N LEU A 63 -4.16 1.98 -5.99
CA LEU A 63 -3.60 0.89 -6.76
C LEU A 63 -3.31 1.34 -8.19
N ALA A 64 -2.04 1.55 -8.53
CA ALA A 64 -1.62 1.93 -9.87
C ALA A 64 -2.07 0.90 -10.91
N ARG A 65 -2.46 1.39 -12.10
CA ARG A 65 -2.89 0.61 -13.25
C ARG A 65 -2.15 1.08 -14.48
N TRP A 66 -1.70 0.14 -15.26
CA TRP A 66 -1.06 0.42 -16.52
C TRP A 66 -1.72 -0.36 -17.65
N ASN A 67 -2.26 0.39 -18.59
CA ASN A 67 -2.77 -0.15 -19.85
C ASN A 67 -1.94 0.44 -21.00
N ASP A 68 -1.18 -0.41 -21.63
CA ASP A 68 -0.27 -0.03 -22.72
C ASP A 68 -0.90 -0.35 -24.06
N ASP A 69 -0.71 0.51 -25.05
CA ASP A 69 -1.34 0.39 -26.39
C ASP A 69 -0.96 -0.90 -27.12
N GLU A 70 0.23 -1.46 -26.88
CA GLU A 70 0.71 -2.69 -27.53
C GLU A 70 0.64 -3.91 -26.60
N LEU A 71 0.92 -3.74 -25.29
CA LEU A 71 0.97 -4.83 -24.32
C LEU A 71 -0.40 -5.10 -23.70
N GLY A 72 -1.35 -4.17 -23.87
CA GLY A 72 -2.64 -4.24 -23.20
C GLY A 72 -2.51 -3.97 -21.69
N CYS A 73 -3.37 -4.61 -20.90
CA CYS A 73 -3.35 -4.47 -19.44
C CYS A 73 -2.14 -5.21 -18.84
N VAL A 74 -1.18 -4.44 -18.31
CA VAL A 74 -0.01 -4.96 -17.61
C VAL A 74 -0.31 -5.03 -16.11
N THR A 75 -0.09 -6.20 -15.50
CA THR A 75 -0.42 -6.40 -14.09
C THR A 75 0.51 -5.61 -13.17
N PRO A 76 0.00 -5.12 -12.00
CA PRO A 76 0.84 -4.41 -11.02
C PRO A 76 2.10 -5.19 -10.62
N SER A 77 1.99 -6.49 -10.39
CA SER A 77 3.14 -7.34 -10.04
C SER A 77 4.22 -7.35 -11.11
N GLU A 78 3.86 -7.26 -12.41
CA GLU A 78 4.83 -7.24 -13.50
C GLU A 78 5.52 -5.88 -13.60
N PHE A 79 4.77 -4.77 -13.64
CA PHE A 79 5.40 -3.48 -13.87
C PHE A 79 6.07 -2.90 -12.60
N ILE A 80 5.57 -3.19 -11.41
CA ILE A 80 6.22 -2.78 -10.16
C ILE A 80 7.56 -3.50 -10.00
N ALA A 81 7.64 -4.81 -10.30
CA ALA A 81 8.92 -5.53 -10.26
C ALA A 81 9.95 -4.90 -11.21
N VAL A 82 9.54 -4.55 -12.44
CA VAL A 82 10.40 -3.86 -13.40
C VAL A 82 10.80 -2.46 -12.90
N ALA A 83 9.86 -1.71 -12.32
CA ALA A 83 10.14 -0.39 -11.75
C ALA A 83 11.15 -0.47 -10.60
N GLU A 84 11.00 -1.46 -9.72
CA GLU A 84 11.95 -1.68 -8.63
C GLU A 84 13.34 -2.04 -9.13
N GLU A 85 13.47 -2.97 -10.09
CA GLU A 85 14.78 -3.35 -10.62
C GLU A 85 15.49 -2.20 -11.33
N SER A 86 14.76 -1.41 -12.12
CA SER A 86 15.30 -0.30 -12.94
C SER A 86 15.41 1.03 -12.21
N SER A 87 14.96 1.13 -10.95
CA SER A 87 14.84 2.38 -10.17
C SER A 87 13.77 3.36 -10.69
N LEU A 88 12.95 2.99 -11.68
CA LEU A 88 11.76 3.73 -12.09
C LEU A 88 10.70 3.81 -10.99
N ILE A 89 10.83 2.99 -9.96
CA ILE A 89 9.92 3.00 -8.82
C ILE A 89 9.89 4.36 -8.14
N ILE A 90 10.97 5.14 -8.17
CA ILE A 90 11.02 6.48 -7.60
C ILE A 90 10.10 7.42 -8.38
N GLU A 91 10.22 7.44 -9.71
CA GLU A 91 9.38 8.27 -10.59
C GLU A 91 7.90 7.81 -10.55
N LEU A 92 7.68 6.51 -10.48
CA LEU A 92 6.34 5.93 -10.32
C LEU A 92 5.71 6.34 -8.98
N GLY A 93 6.45 6.27 -7.88
CA GLY A 93 5.99 6.71 -6.57
C GLY A 93 5.67 8.20 -6.51
N GLU A 94 6.51 9.06 -7.14
CA GLU A 94 6.20 10.48 -7.28
C GLU A 94 4.87 10.69 -8.03
N TRP A 95 4.65 9.93 -9.10
CA TRP A 95 3.39 9.97 -9.84
C TRP A 95 2.20 9.55 -8.96
N VAL A 96 2.33 8.45 -8.20
CA VAL A 96 1.28 7.97 -7.28
C VAL A 96 0.95 9.01 -6.22
N MET A 97 1.97 9.61 -5.58
CA MET A 97 1.77 10.65 -4.55
C MET A 97 1.04 11.86 -5.12
N ARG A 98 1.44 12.32 -6.31
CA ARG A 98 0.77 13.42 -7.01
C ARG A 98 -0.68 13.09 -7.33
N ALA A 99 -0.93 11.89 -7.89
CA ALA A 99 -2.28 11.43 -8.24
C ALA A 99 -3.19 11.34 -7.01
N ALA A 100 -2.68 10.82 -5.89
CA ALA A 100 -3.41 10.75 -4.63
C ALA A 100 -3.75 12.14 -4.07
N CYS A 101 -2.79 13.08 -4.09
CA CYS A 101 -3.04 14.46 -3.64
C CYS A 101 -4.08 15.16 -4.53
N HIS A 102 -4.04 14.96 -5.85
CA HIS A 102 -5.06 15.48 -6.75
C HIS A 102 -6.44 14.88 -6.49
N GLN A 103 -6.50 13.58 -6.22
CA GLN A 103 -7.76 12.92 -5.87
C GLN A 103 -8.33 13.43 -4.53
N LEU A 104 -7.49 13.59 -3.52
CA LEU A 104 -7.88 14.15 -2.23
C LEU A 104 -8.36 15.61 -2.35
N ARG A 105 -7.73 16.40 -3.22
CA ARG A 105 -8.21 17.75 -3.55
C ARG A 105 -9.61 17.72 -4.14
N ALA A 106 -9.85 16.88 -5.15
CA ALA A 106 -11.17 16.74 -5.76
C ALA A 106 -12.24 16.29 -4.75
N TRP A 107 -11.88 15.42 -3.82
CA TRP A 107 -12.75 14.99 -2.73
C TRP A 107 -13.01 16.09 -1.71
N ARG A 108 -11.99 16.84 -1.30
CA ARG A 108 -12.15 17.99 -0.42
C ARG A 108 -13.12 19.02 -1.02
N ASP A 109 -12.98 19.31 -2.31
CA ASP A 109 -13.85 20.27 -3.02
C ASP A 109 -15.31 19.76 -3.12
N ALA A 110 -15.53 18.46 -2.87
CA ALA A 110 -16.84 17.80 -2.76
C ALA A 110 -17.23 17.46 -1.30
N ASP A 111 -16.56 18.04 -0.30
CA ASP A 111 -16.77 17.79 1.15
C ASP A 111 -16.58 16.31 1.56
N ILE A 112 -15.74 15.56 0.83
CA ILE A 112 -15.40 14.19 1.15
C ILE A 112 -14.04 14.16 1.88
N GLY A 113 -14.06 13.78 3.16
CA GLY A 113 -12.85 13.65 4.00
C GLY A 113 -12.38 12.20 4.15
N LEU A 114 -12.19 11.48 3.05
CA LEU A 114 -11.79 10.07 3.05
C LEU A 114 -10.27 9.95 2.87
N PRO A 115 -9.52 9.26 3.78
CA PRO A 115 -8.09 9.05 3.65
C PRO A 115 -7.73 8.14 2.47
N LEU A 116 -6.55 8.36 1.88
CA LEU A 116 -5.94 7.49 0.89
C LEU A 116 -4.65 6.88 1.42
N ALA A 117 -4.47 5.58 1.21
CA ALA A 117 -3.24 4.87 1.48
C ALA A 117 -2.40 4.72 0.21
N ILE A 118 -1.09 4.84 0.36
CA ILE A 118 -0.10 4.76 -0.71
C ILE A 118 1.03 3.85 -0.24
N THR A 119 1.34 2.81 -1.01
CA THR A 119 2.52 1.97 -0.75
C THR A 119 3.79 2.69 -1.21
N VAL A 120 4.80 2.73 -0.35
CA VAL A 120 6.12 3.34 -0.62
C VAL A 120 7.21 2.28 -0.51
N SER A 121 7.98 2.12 -1.57
CA SER A 121 9.07 1.13 -1.63
C SER A 121 10.30 1.58 -0.83
N GLY A 122 11.16 0.60 -0.50
CA GLY A 122 12.43 0.89 0.16
C GLY A 122 13.39 1.75 -0.67
N LYS A 123 13.32 1.67 -2.00
CA LYS A 123 14.14 2.52 -2.88
C LYS A 123 13.68 3.97 -2.86
N GLU A 124 12.39 4.21 -2.79
CA GLU A 124 11.84 5.57 -2.67
C GLU A 124 12.28 6.22 -1.37
N LEU A 125 12.23 5.49 -0.24
CA LEU A 125 12.69 6.02 1.06
C LEU A 125 14.21 6.25 1.12
N LEU A 126 15.01 5.44 0.42
CA LEU A 126 16.48 5.53 0.45
C LEU A 126 17.04 6.52 -0.56
N HIS A 127 16.45 6.63 -1.74
CA HIS A 127 17.02 7.34 -2.89
C HIS A 127 16.10 8.43 -3.45
N GLY A 128 14.82 8.39 -3.10
CA GLY A 128 13.86 9.46 -3.35
C GLY A 128 13.80 10.43 -2.16
N ASP A 129 12.85 11.31 -2.18
CA ASP A 129 12.48 12.17 -1.05
C ASP A 129 10.96 12.26 -0.96
N PRO A 130 10.28 11.15 -0.58
CA PRO A 130 8.82 11.09 -0.54
C PRO A 130 8.22 12.14 0.40
N GLY A 131 8.93 12.49 1.48
CA GLY A 131 8.49 13.53 2.41
C GLY A 131 8.44 14.91 1.75
N ARG A 132 9.47 15.28 0.97
CA ARG A 132 9.50 16.57 0.25
C ARG A 132 8.43 16.63 -0.84
N ILE A 133 8.30 15.53 -1.60
CA ILE A 133 7.31 15.45 -2.66
C ILE A 133 5.91 15.60 -2.09
N LEU A 134 5.60 14.84 -1.05
CA LEU A 134 4.30 14.85 -0.41
C LEU A 134 3.99 16.21 0.25
N GLU A 135 4.96 16.83 0.90
CA GLU A 135 4.83 18.20 1.45
C GLU A 135 4.46 19.20 0.35
N HIS A 136 5.14 19.13 -0.80
CA HIS A 136 4.87 20.00 -1.93
C HIS A 136 3.47 19.77 -2.51
N GLU A 137 3.13 18.52 -2.82
CA GLU A 137 1.87 18.16 -3.48
C GLU A 137 0.67 18.37 -2.56
N ALA A 138 0.76 18.02 -1.28
CA ALA A 138 -0.30 18.24 -0.31
C ALA A 138 -0.57 19.73 -0.09
N ARG A 139 0.50 20.55 0.00
CA ARG A 139 0.38 22.02 0.09
C ARG A 139 -0.26 22.60 -1.17
N ALA A 140 0.19 22.20 -2.35
CA ALA A 140 -0.38 22.65 -3.63
C ALA A 140 -1.84 22.24 -3.80
N ALA A 141 -2.20 21.06 -3.32
CA ALA A 141 -3.57 20.55 -3.29
C ALA A 141 -4.43 21.19 -2.17
N GLY A 142 -3.82 21.82 -1.17
CA GLY A 142 -4.50 22.39 -0.01
C GLY A 142 -5.14 21.33 0.89
N ILE A 143 -4.55 20.13 0.98
CA ILE A 143 -5.03 19.01 1.79
C ILE A 143 -4.13 18.80 3.02
N PRO A 144 -4.68 18.34 4.16
CA PRO A 144 -3.86 17.94 5.29
C PRO A 144 -3.20 16.58 5.02
N ALA A 145 -1.91 16.45 5.36
CA ALA A 145 -1.18 15.20 5.18
C ALA A 145 -1.74 14.05 6.05
N SER A 146 -2.55 14.34 7.06
CA SER A 146 -3.27 13.33 7.86
C SER A 146 -4.33 12.54 7.07
N LEU A 147 -4.67 12.97 5.86
CA LEU A 147 -5.48 12.19 4.91
C LEU A 147 -4.64 11.20 4.09
N ILE A 148 -3.33 11.12 4.33
CA ILE A 148 -2.44 10.22 3.61
C ILE A 148 -1.87 9.20 4.59
N GLU A 149 -2.11 7.94 4.26
CA GLU A 149 -1.52 6.78 4.93
C GLU A 149 -0.38 6.25 4.06
N ILE A 150 0.80 6.09 4.64
CA ILE A 150 1.98 5.56 3.97
C ILE A 150 2.15 4.11 4.40
N GLU A 151 2.06 3.20 3.44
CA GLU A 151 2.25 1.77 3.66
C GLU A 151 3.68 1.38 3.29
N ILE A 152 4.36 0.71 4.21
CA ILE A 152 5.73 0.23 4.03
C ILE A 152 5.82 -1.23 4.44
N THR A 153 6.57 -2.03 3.72
CA THR A 153 6.72 -3.45 4.05
C THR A 153 7.55 -3.66 5.33
N GLU A 154 7.24 -4.73 6.07
CA GLU A 154 7.99 -5.15 7.25
C GLU A 154 9.49 -5.29 6.96
N SER A 155 9.85 -5.90 5.84
CA SER A 155 11.24 -6.15 5.42
C SER A 155 12.07 -4.87 5.29
N LEU A 156 11.43 -3.73 5.05
CA LEU A 156 12.11 -2.44 4.93
C LEU A 156 12.59 -1.93 6.29
N LEU A 157 11.79 -2.08 7.34
CA LEU A 157 12.19 -1.68 8.70
C LEU A 157 13.36 -2.50 9.24
N MET A 158 13.51 -3.73 8.77
CA MET A 158 14.63 -4.61 9.16
C MET A 158 15.98 -4.16 8.60
N ARG A 159 15.99 -3.34 7.55
CA ARG A 159 17.22 -2.72 7.03
C ARG A 159 17.54 -1.49 7.85
N GLU A 160 18.17 -1.63 9.01
CA GLU A 160 18.56 -0.51 9.91
C GLU A 160 19.34 0.58 9.17
N SER A 161 18.64 1.40 8.39
CA SER A 161 19.22 2.52 7.65
C SER A 161 18.79 3.83 8.28
N ALA A 162 19.75 4.67 8.63
CA ALA A 162 19.48 6.03 9.09
C ALA A 162 18.67 6.82 8.05
N GLY A 163 18.87 6.56 6.75
CA GLY A 163 18.12 7.20 5.66
C GLY A 163 16.63 6.85 5.69
N VAL A 164 16.29 5.57 5.85
CA VAL A 164 14.88 5.13 5.98
C VAL A 164 14.23 5.78 7.20
N ARG A 165 14.91 5.76 8.34
CA ARG A 165 14.40 6.39 9.57
C ARG A 165 14.10 7.86 9.38
N ASN A 166 15.05 8.62 8.85
CA ASN A 166 14.89 10.07 8.62
C ASN A 166 13.73 10.37 7.65
N ALA A 167 13.57 9.55 6.59
CA ALA A 167 12.46 9.69 5.64
C ALA A 167 11.10 9.46 6.32
N LEU A 168 10.99 8.40 7.14
CA LEU A 168 9.77 8.09 7.87
C LEU A 168 9.46 9.12 8.96
N ASP A 169 10.47 9.62 9.70
CA ASP A 169 10.29 10.67 10.69
C ASP A 169 9.80 11.97 10.02
N ARG A 170 10.28 12.29 8.83
CA ARG A 170 9.79 13.43 8.05
C ARG A 170 8.33 13.26 7.63
N LEU A 171 7.94 12.10 7.11
CA LEU A 171 6.55 11.80 6.75
C LEU A 171 5.62 11.91 7.97
N ARG A 172 6.07 11.42 9.12
CA ARG A 172 5.34 11.53 10.38
C ARG A 172 5.23 12.98 10.86
N ALA A 173 6.30 13.77 10.74
CA ALA A 173 6.28 15.20 11.08
C ALA A 173 5.31 16.01 10.19
N LEU A 174 5.04 15.57 8.96
CA LEU A 174 4.00 16.15 8.11
C LEU A 174 2.59 15.79 8.56
N GLY A 175 2.44 14.78 9.43
CA GLY A 175 1.16 14.29 9.93
C GLY A 175 0.62 13.06 9.19
N CYS A 176 1.42 12.42 8.34
CA CYS A 176 1.02 11.17 7.68
C CYS A 176 0.87 10.03 8.68
N ILE A 177 -0.06 9.13 8.40
CA ILE A 177 -0.23 7.85 9.11
C ILE A 177 0.76 6.86 8.51
N ILE A 178 1.50 6.11 9.34
CA ILE A 178 2.42 5.07 8.87
C ILE A 178 1.81 3.70 9.16
N ALA A 179 1.60 2.91 8.11
CA ALA A 179 1.11 1.53 8.21
C ALA A 179 2.23 0.55 7.82
N LEU A 180 2.35 -0.51 8.61
CA LEU A 180 3.28 -1.60 8.34
C LEU A 180 2.57 -2.69 7.57
N ASP A 181 2.99 -2.90 6.33
CA ASP A 181 2.39 -3.83 5.37
C ASP A 181 3.07 -5.20 5.36
N ASP A 182 2.38 -6.22 4.83
CA ASP A 182 2.81 -7.62 4.73
C ASP A 182 3.27 -8.21 6.06
N PHE A 183 2.67 -7.78 7.18
CA PHE A 183 3.13 -8.16 8.51
C PHE A 183 2.93 -9.65 8.79
N GLY A 184 4.02 -10.27 9.26
CA GLY A 184 4.08 -11.70 9.59
C GLY A 184 4.69 -12.58 8.49
N THR A 185 4.95 -12.04 7.28
CA THR A 185 5.58 -12.80 6.18
C THR A 185 7.11 -12.86 6.30
N GLY A 186 7.71 -11.97 7.12
CA GLY A 186 9.14 -11.87 7.34
C GLY A 186 9.60 -12.41 8.69
N TYR A 187 10.86 -12.18 9.02
CA TYR A 187 11.41 -12.42 10.36
C TYR A 187 10.98 -11.28 11.27
N SER A 188 9.76 -11.33 11.79
CA SER A 188 9.19 -10.29 12.66
C SER A 188 10.04 -10.10 13.91
N SER A 189 10.92 -9.09 13.90
CA SER A 189 11.58 -8.65 15.12
C SER A 189 10.73 -7.56 15.77
N LEU A 190 10.00 -7.91 16.82
CA LEU A 190 9.22 -6.97 17.63
C LEU A 190 10.05 -5.77 18.14
N ALA A 191 11.39 -5.91 18.16
CA ALA A 191 12.31 -4.84 18.51
C ALA A 191 12.22 -3.65 17.55
N TYR A 192 11.88 -3.86 16.27
CA TYR A 192 11.74 -2.75 15.32
C TYR A 192 10.46 -1.96 15.52
N ILE A 193 9.36 -2.64 15.86
CA ILE A 193 8.09 -1.96 16.17
C ILE A 193 8.24 -1.04 17.40
N THR A 194 9.04 -1.44 18.39
CA THR A 194 9.28 -0.60 19.58
C THR A 194 10.22 0.58 19.28
N ARG A 195 11.15 0.42 18.34
CA ARG A 195 12.07 1.51 17.93
C ARG A 195 11.42 2.48 16.96
N PHE A 196 10.50 1.98 16.16
CA PHE A 196 9.80 2.75 15.15
C PHE A 196 8.31 2.37 15.15
N PRO A 197 7.54 2.84 16.16
CA PRO A 197 6.16 2.45 16.30
C PRO A 197 5.33 2.94 15.11
N PRO A 198 4.75 2.03 14.30
CA PRO A 198 3.79 2.41 13.27
C PRO A 198 2.47 2.85 13.92
N ASP A 199 1.60 3.47 13.16
CA ASP A 199 0.23 3.78 13.60
C ASP A 199 -0.72 2.58 13.35
N LYS A 200 -0.40 1.79 12.32
CA LYS A 200 -1.19 0.62 11.89
C LYS A 200 -0.33 -0.57 11.50
N ILE A 201 -0.93 -1.75 11.57
CA ILE A 201 -0.39 -3.01 11.06
C ILE A 201 -1.41 -3.59 10.07
N LYS A 202 -0.94 -4.05 8.90
CA LYS A 202 -1.75 -4.77 7.92
C LYS A 202 -1.39 -6.26 7.98
N ILE A 203 -2.37 -7.12 8.24
CA ILE A 203 -2.18 -8.58 8.21
C ILE A 203 -2.22 -9.01 6.75
N ASP A 204 -1.13 -9.61 6.28
CA ASP A 204 -1.04 -10.11 4.90
C ASP A 204 -2.15 -11.13 4.59
N LYS A 205 -2.61 -11.08 3.35
CA LYS A 205 -3.66 -11.98 2.84
C LYS A 205 -3.36 -13.47 3.02
N ALA A 206 -2.08 -13.86 3.04
CA ALA A 206 -1.70 -15.26 3.22
C ALA A 206 -2.22 -15.83 4.54
N PHE A 207 -2.28 -15.04 5.61
CA PHE A 207 -2.81 -15.46 6.90
C PHE A 207 -4.34 -15.31 6.99
N ILE A 208 -4.93 -14.49 6.14
CA ILE A 208 -6.39 -14.29 6.10
C ILE A 208 -7.07 -15.34 5.21
N GLN A 209 -6.36 -15.83 4.19
CA GLN A 209 -6.93 -16.71 3.18
C GLN A 209 -7.60 -17.97 3.77
N ASN A 210 -7.05 -18.56 4.84
CA ASN A 210 -7.61 -19.73 5.50
C ASN A 210 -7.85 -19.51 7.02
N VAL A 211 -7.99 -18.27 7.46
CA VAL A 211 -8.13 -17.90 8.88
C VAL A 211 -9.31 -18.61 9.56
N ASP A 212 -10.35 -18.93 8.81
CA ASP A 212 -11.58 -19.60 9.25
C ASP A 212 -11.51 -21.15 9.17
N GLN A 213 -10.40 -21.71 8.64
CA GLN A 213 -10.28 -23.16 8.38
C GLN A 213 -8.96 -23.75 8.88
N SER A 214 -7.89 -22.96 8.95
CA SER A 214 -6.55 -23.38 9.33
C SER A 214 -6.23 -22.95 10.76
N VAL A 215 -5.94 -23.91 11.62
CA VAL A 215 -5.50 -23.64 13.01
C VAL A 215 -4.22 -22.80 13.03
N ALA A 216 -3.30 -23.05 12.10
CA ALA A 216 -2.03 -22.30 12.01
C ALA A 216 -2.27 -20.84 11.61
N ASP A 217 -3.05 -20.60 10.54
CA ASP A 217 -3.31 -19.25 10.04
C ASP A 217 -4.14 -18.44 11.06
N SER A 218 -5.14 -19.08 11.69
CA SER A 218 -5.92 -18.44 12.75
C SER A 218 -5.07 -18.09 13.98
N ALA A 219 -4.12 -18.94 14.38
CA ALA A 219 -3.23 -18.66 15.49
C ALA A 219 -2.30 -17.47 15.19
N ILE A 220 -1.76 -17.39 13.97
CA ILE A 220 -0.91 -16.26 13.54
C ILE A 220 -1.73 -14.97 13.50
N ALA A 221 -2.88 -14.96 12.85
CA ALA A 221 -3.75 -13.79 12.78
C ALA A 221 -4.18 -13.32 14.19
N ALA A 222 -4.57 -14.23 15.09
CA ALA A 222 -4.93 -13.92 16.47
C ALA A 222 -3.74 -13.33 17.24
N ALA A 223 -2.53 -13.84 17.04
CA ALA A 223 -1.32 -13.29 17.66
C ALA A 223 -1.04 -11.85 17.18
N ILE A 224 -1.19 -11.57 15.89
CA ILE A 224 -1.03 -10.22 15.33
C ILE A 224 -2.10 -9.27 15.90
N LEU A 225 -3.36 -9.69 15.97
CA LEU A 225 -4.44 -8.91 16.58
C LEU A 225 -4.17 -8.60 18.04
N SER A 226 -3.69 -9.59 18.81
CA SER A 226 -3.30 -9.41 20.21
C SER A 226 -2.13 -8.45 20.38
N LEU A 227 -1.13 -8.52 19.49
CA LEU A 227 -0.01 -7.58 19.45
C LEU A 227 -0.50 -6.16 19.18
N GLY A 228 -1.33 -5.95 18.14
CA GLY A 228 -1.93 -4.67 17.82
C GLY A 228 -2.66 -4.07 19.02
N LYS A 229 -3.49 -4.86 19.68
CA LYS A 229 -4.20 -4.44 20.90
C LYS A 229 -3.24 -4.03 22.03
N SER A 230 -2.18 -4.83 22.27
CA SER A 230 -1.20 -4.57 23.33
C SER A 230 -0.39 -3.30 23.09
N LEU A 231 -0.09 -3.00 21.81
CA LEU A 231 0.65 -1.81 21.40
C LEU A 231 -0.27 -0.62 21.05
N ARG A 232 -1.58 -0.78 21.16
CA ARG A 232 -2.60 0.24 20.78
C ARG A 232 -2.51 0.67 19.32
N LEU A 233 -2.19 -0.28 18.43
CA LEU A 233 -2.14 -0.07 16.99
C LEU A 233 -3.47 -0.49 16.37
N ASN A 234 -3.89 0.21 15.33
CA ASN A 234 -4.97 -0.27 14.48
C ASN A 234 -4.48 -1.46 13.64
N VAL A 235 -5.34 -2.45 13.46
CA VAL A 235 -5.02 -3.62 12.63
C VAL A 235 -6.00 -3.68 11.47
N THR A 236 -5.45 -3.75 10.25
CA THR A 236 -6.18 -3.94 9.00
C THR A 236 -5.95 -5.34 8.48
N ALA A 237 -7.00 -6.09 8.17
CA ALA A 237 -6.90 -7.40 7.53
C ALA A 237 -7.05 -7.26 6.01
N GLU A 238 -6.15 -7.93 5.27
CA GLU A 238 -6.16 -7.92 3.83
C GLU A 238 -6.70 -9.21 3.21
N GLY A 239 -7.19 -9.12 1.97
CA GLY A 239 -7.60 -10.29 1.23
C GLY A 239 -8.84 -11.00 1.80
N ILE A 240 -9.79 -10.26 2.37
CA ILE A 240 -11.07 -10.82 2.81
C ILE A 240 -11.90 -11.18 1.57
N GLU A 241 -12.06 -12.47 1.31
CA GLU A 241 -12.77 -13.00 0.13
C GLU A 241 -14.05 -13.73 0.48
N ARG A 242 -14.28 -14.10 1.75
CA ARG A 242 -15.43 -14.84 2.23
C ARG A 242 -16.06 -14.21 3.47
N LYS A 243 -17.36 -14.45 3.62
CA LYS A 243 -18.13 -14.01 4.79
C LYS A 243 -17.58 -14.58 6.10
N SER A 244 -17.21 -15.86 6.09
CA SER A 244 -16.65 -16.55 7.26
C SER A 244 -15.34 -15.94 7.76
N GLN A 245 -14.48 -15.46 6.85
CA GLN A 245 -13.26 -14.71 7.22
C GLN A 245 -13.61 -13.38 7.90
N LEU A 246 -14.57 -12.63 7.34
CA LEU A 246 -15.05 -11.38 7.93
C LEU A 246 -15.62 -11.60 9.33
N GLU A 247 -16.46 -12.62 9.53
CA GLU A 247 -17.04 -12.96 10.82
C GLU A 247 -15.95 -13.33 11.82
N TRP A 248 -15.00 -14.19 11.45
CA TRP A 248 -13.86 -14.55 12.28
C TRP A 248 -13.06 -13.31 12.73
N LEU A 249 -12.74 -12.43 11.80
CA LEU A 249 -11.98 -11.20 12.08
C LEU A 249 -12.72 -10.26 13.05
N ARG A 250 -14.01 -10.11 12.87
CA ARG A 250 -14.87 -9.31 13.76
C ARG A 250 -14.90 -9.89 15.19
N ASP A 251 -15.08 -11.20 15.31
CA ASP A 251 -15.15 -11.91 16.58
C ASP A 251 -13.81 -11.83 17.35
N HIS A 252 -12.69 -11.70 16.62
CA HIS A 252 -11.36 -11.52 17.19
C HIS A 252 -10.92 -10.06 17.34
N GLY A 253 -11.83 -9.11 17.09
CA GLY A 253 -11.62 -7.69 17.35
C GLY A 253 -10.72 -6.98 16.32
N CYS A 254 -10.66 -7.47 15.09
CA CYS A 254 -10.00 -6.75 14.00
C CYS A 254 -10.74 -5.44 13.70
N HIS A 255 -9.98 -4.33 13.57
CA HIS A 255 -10.55 -2.99 13.44
C HIS A 255 -11.01 -2.69 12.01
N GLU A 256 -10.14 -2.96 11.05
CA GLU A 256 -10.26 -2.55 9.66
C GLU A 256 -10.04 -3.75 8.73
N GLY A 257 -10.58 -3.68 7.52
CA GLY A 257 -10.33 -4.71 6.54
C GLY A 257 -10.62 -4.28 5.12
N GLN A 258 -9.97 -4.98 4.20
CA GLN A 258 -10.17 -4.84 2.76
C GLN A 258 -10.12 -6.21 2.09
N GLY A 259 -10.77 -6.34 0.94
CA GLY A 259 -10.79 -7.57 0.16
C GLY A 259 -12.00 -7.66 -0.76
N PHE A 260 -11.98 -8.61 -1.67
CA PHE A 260 -12.98 -8.72 -2.73
C PHE A 260 -14.37 -9.08 -2.24
N TYR A 261 -14.49 -9.65 -1.05
CA TYR A 261 -15.79 -9.86 -0.42
C TYR A 261 -16.45 -8.53 -0.02
N LEU A 262 -15.69 -7.57 0.46
CA LEU A 262 -16.21 -6.26 0.83
C LEU A 262 -16.37 -5.38 -0.41
N SER A 263 -15.33 -5.25 -1.22
CA SER A 263 -15.36 -4.55 -2.50
C SER A 263 -14.11 -4.85 -3.33
N ARG A 264 -14.26 -4.84 -4.65
CA ARG A 264 -13.12 -4.87 -5.58
C ARG A 264 -12.57 -3.44 -5.77
N PRO A 265 -11.31 -3.30 -6.24
CA PRO A 265 -10.80 -2.01 -6.71
C PRO A 265 -11.74 -1.39 -7.74
N MET A 266 -11.87 -0.07 -7.70
CA MET A 266 -12.78 0.66 -8.59
C MET A 266 -12.30 2.09 -8.81
N SER A 267 -12.90 2.78 -9.79
CA SER A 267 -12.65 4.20 -10.01
C SER A 267 -13.17 5.04 -8.84
N SER A 268 -12.58 6.21 -8.63
CA SER A 268 -13.01 7.18 -7.61
C SER A 268 -14.49 7.54 -7.75
N LEU A 269 -14.97 7.74 -8.98
CA LEU A 269 -16.38 8.07 -9.25
C LEU A 269 -17.31 6.97 -8.72
N ARG A 270 -17.00 5.70 -9.04
CA ARG A 270 -17.80 4.56 -8.61
C ARG A 270 -17.78 4.40 -7.09
N LEU A 271 -16.62 4.64 -6.45
CA LEU A 271 -16.51 4.58 -4.98
C LEU A 271 -17.44 5.61 -4.32
N VAL A 272 -17.42 6.85 -4.80
CA VAL A 272 -18.28 7.92 -4.30
C VAL A 272 -19.76 7.59 -4.51
N GLU A 273 -20.13 7.11 -5.69
CA GLU A 273 -21.52 6.74 -6.00
C GLU A 273 -22.03 5.58 -5.12
N GLN A 274 -21.20 4.57 -4.92
CA GLN A 274 -21.60 3.35 -4.24
C GLN A 274 -21.65 3.50 -2.71
N PHE A 275 -20.71 4.25 -2.12
CA PHE A 275 -20.52 4.25 -0.67
C PHE A 275 -20.74 5.60 0.02
N LEU A 276 -20.72 6.70 -0.71
CA LEU A 276 -20.84 8.03 -0.10
C LEU A 276 -22.13 8.77 -0.47
N LYS A 277 -22.73 8.49 -1.63
CA LYS A 277 -24.01 9.11 -2.01
C LYS A 277 -25.23 8.41 -1.41
N SER A 278 -25.12 7.15 -1.02
CA SER A 278 -26.23 6.38 -0.43
C SER A 278 -26.49 6.69 1.04
N ASP A 279 -25.50 7.23 1.74
CA ASP A 279 -25.60 7.67 3.14
C ASP A 279 -25.13 9.13 3.19
N GLY A 280 -26.01 10.10 3.24
CA GLY A 280 -25.69 11.53 3.17
C GLY A 280 -24.39 11.96 3.88
N PRO A 281 -23.82 13.14 3.63
CA PRO A 281 -22.47 13.52 4.00
C PRO A 281 -22.22 13.34 5.49
N ARG A 282 -21.40 12.37 5.88
CA ARG A 282 -20.97 12.19 7.27
C ARG A 282 -19.70 13.01 7.48
N LEU A 283 -19.91 14.22 7.95
CA LEU A 283 -18.87 15.10 8.46
C LEU A 283 -18.03 14.36 9.50
N ILE A 284 -16.73 14.23 9.22
CA ILE A 284 -15.74 13.93 10.26
C ILE A 284 -15.76 15.10 11.22
N ALA A 285 -16.23 14.88 12.46
CA ALA A 285 -16.22 15.88 13.51
C ALA A 285 -14.80 16.45 13.64
N ARG A 286 -14.65 17.75 13.40
CA ARG A 286 -13.42 18.47 13.72
C ARG A 286 -13.20 18.31 15.22
N SER A 287 -12.17 17.59 15.63
CA SER A 287 -11.67 17.68 17.00
C SER A 287 -11.01 19.06 17.13
N THR A 288 -11.80 20.04 17.57
CA THR A 288 -11.28 21.28 18.13
C THR A 288 -10.67 20.91 19.47
N GLY A 289 -9.35 20.71 19.49
CA GLY A 289 -8.59 20.68 20.73
C GLY A 289 -8.58 22.06 21.33
N SER A 290 -9.02 22.11 22.56
CA SER A 290 -8.70 23.16 23.53
C SER A 290 -7.41 22.85 24.21
#